data_91eb0aed06a3440dccc2cf4a069270b0
#
_entry.id   91eb0aed06a3440dccc2cf4a069270b0
#
_cell.length_a   1.000
_cell.length_b   1.000
_cell.length_c   1.000
_cell.angle_alpha   90.00
_cell.angle_beta   90.00
_cell.angle_gamma   90.00
#
_symmetry.space_group_name_H-M   'P 1'
#
loop_
_entity.id
_entity.type
_entity.pdbx_description
1 polymer ?
#
loop_
_entity_poly.entity_id
_entity_poly.type
_entity_poly.pdbx_seq_one_letter_code
_entity_poly.pdbx_strand_id
1 'polypeptide(L)'
;MDDDQAVNAFFNPLTSIDHIYIAAGSTKLGSVTEGVLEEAMQAFNTRILGNLRVVRAVFNKMNTTGSITFTGGVSTDRPIAGAWVSGLGTASAEQLARVLVMELPHIRFNAVSPGYTDTPMWDGIMGDNKASILASVAEKLPVKKIATPEEVASAVVFLMSNASVTGEVIHIDGGQRLI
;
A
#
# COMPACT_ATOMS: atom_id res chain seq x y z
N MET A 1 9.59 -6.09 -8.00
CA MET A 1 8.27 -6.74 -8.20
C MET A 1 7.79 -6.72 -9.66
N ASP A 2 8.59 -6.18 -10.57
CA ASP A 2 8.21 -6.05 -12.00
C ASP A 2 8.54 -7.28 -12.85
N ASP A 3 9.23 -8.25 -12.26
CA ASP A 3 9.70 -9.46 -12.92
C ASP A 3 9.18 -10.71 -12.19
N ASP A 4 8.41 -11.54 -12.90
CA ASP A 4 7.85 -12.80 -12.39
C ASP A 4 8.96 -13.78 -11.98
N GLN A 5 10.06 -13.85 -12.74
CA GLN A 5 11.16 -14.77 -12.43
C GLN A 5 11.86 -14.38 -11.14
N ALA A 6 12.14 -13.09 -10.94
CA ALA A 6 12.76 -12.60 -9.73
C ALA A 6 11.88 -12.80 -8.49
N VAL A 7 10.57 -12.55 -8.59
CA VAL A 7 9.63 -12.80 -7.51
C VAL A 7 9.57 -14.29 -7.16
N ASN A 8 9.43 -15.15 -8.16
CA ASN A 8 9.42 -16.60 -7.93
C ASN A 8 10.74 -17.10 -7.33
N ALA A 9 11.89 -16.64 -7.85
CA ALA A 9 13.21 -17.03 -7.33
C ALA A 9 13.38 -16.65 -5.85
N PHE A 10 12.84 -15.49 -5.44
CA PHE A 10 12.89 -15.04 -4.04
C PHE A 10 12.07 -15.97 -3.12
N PHE A 11 10.86 -16.33 -3.54
CA PHE A 11 9.97 -17.14 -2.69
C PHE A 11 10.20 -18.66 -2.81
N ASN A 12 10.84 -19.14 -3.89
CA ASN A 12 11.03 -20.58 -4.11
C ASN A 12 11.70 -21.34 -2.96
N PRO A 13 12.73 -20.79 -2.27
CA PRO A 13 13.37 -21.49 -1.17
C PRO A 13 12.50 -21.62 0.09
N LEU A 14 11.44 -20.79 0.21
CA LEU A 14 10.57 -20.79 1.38
C LEU A 14 9.58 -21.94 1.29
N THR A 15 9.46 -22.72 2.36
CA THR A 15 8.53 -23.85 2.45
C THR A 15 7.22 -23.50 3.13
N SER A 16 7.23 -22.48 3.98
CA SER A 16 6.08 -22.04 4.79
C SER A 16 6.19 -20.55 5.09
N ILE A 17 5.07 -19.85 5.04
CA ILE A 17 4.99 -18.40 5.27
C ILE A 17 3.77 -18.10 6.15
N ASP A 18 4.01 -17.37 7.24
CA ASP A 18 2.93 -16.96 8.14
C ASP A 18 2.31 -15.63 7.68
N HIS A 19 3.13 -14.63 7.43
CA HIS A 19 2.64 -13.30 7.10
C HIS A 19 3.50 -12.61 6.06
N ILE A 20 2.84 -11.84 5.19
CA ILE A 20 3.50 -10.95 4.22
C ILE A 20 2.92 -9.56 4.36
N TYR A 21 3.80 -8.57 4.40
CA TYR A 21 3.44 -7.17 4.20
C TYR A 21 4.09 -6.65 2.93
N ILE A 22 3.29 -6.14 2.01
CA ILE A 22 3.76 -5.56 0.76
C ILE A 22 3.75 -4.04 0.89
N ALA A 23 4.87 -3.48 1.33
CA ALA A 23 5.08 -2.04 1.42
C ALA A 23 5.51 -1.40 0.08
N ALA A 24 5.93 -2.22 -0.88
CA ALA A 24 6.43 -1.75 -2.15
C ALA A 24 5.32 -1.14 -3.02
N GLY A 25 5.62 -0.02 -3.61
CA GLY A 25 4.74 0.66 -4.56
C GLY A 25 5.35 1.97 -4.99
N SER A 26 5.16 2.32 -6.24
CA SER A 26 5.56 3.61 -6.80
C SER A 26 4.34 4.45 -7.10
N THR A 27 4.55 5.76 -7.22
CA THR A 27 3.54 6.70 -7.71
C THR A 27 4.18 7.64 -8.71
N LYS A 28 3.37 8.20 -9.58
CA LYS A 28 3.78 9.27 -10.50
C LYS A 28 2.80 10.42 -10.33
N LEU A 29 3.33 11.61 -10.20
CA LEU A 29 2.54 12.84 -10.17
C LEU A 29 2.49 13.44 -11.57
N GLY A 30 1.43 14.12 -11.89
CA GLY A 30 1.20 14.81 -13.17
C GLY A 30 -0.28 14.84 -13.54
N SER A 31 -0.63 15.72 -14.49
CA SER A 31 -1.99 15.78 -15.04
C SER A 31 -2.25 14.57 -15.92
N VAL A 32 -3.50 14.09 -15.95
CA VAL A 32 -3.92 13.04 -16.88
C VAL A 32 -3.88 13.51 -18.35
N THR A 33 -3.89 14.82 -18.58
CA THR A 33 -3.85 15.43 -19.92
C THR A 33 -2.43 15.70 -20.41
N GLU A 34 -1.40 15.39 -19.59
CA GLU A 34 -0.01 15.71 -19.88
C GLU A 34 0.87 14.47 -19.72
N GLY A 35 2.05 14.52 -20.34
CA GLY A 35 3.03 13.42 -20.26
C GLY A 35 2.69 12.20 -21.12
N VAL A 36 3.40 11.12 -20.89
CA VAL A 36 3.24 9.84 -21.60
C VAL A 36 2.37 8.92 -20.74
N LEU A 37 1.20 8.56 -21.22
CA LEU A 37 0.22 7.76 -20.50
C LEU A 37 0.77 6.38 -20.13
N GLU A 38 1.53 5.76 -21.05
CA GLU A 38 2.13 4.44 -20.85
C GLU A 38 3.10 4.42 -19.68
N GLU A 39 3.89 5.50 -19.49
CA GLU A 39 4.80 5.62 -18.34
C GLU A 39 4.03 5.76 -17.03
N ALA A 40 2.95 6.54 -17.04
CA ALA A 40 2.07 6.69 -15.87
C ALA A 40 1.40 5.34 -15.53
N MET A 41 0.92 4.62 -16.53
CA MET A 41 0.33 3.29 -16.36
C MET A 41 1.34 2.25 -15.93
N GLN A 42 2.62 2.39 -16.25
CA GLN A 42 3.66 1.48 -15.75
C GLN A 42 3.76 1.54 -14.22
N ALA A 43 3.75 2.74 -13.63
CA ALA A 43 3.77 2.90 -12.17
C ALA A 43 2.54 2.27 -11.51
N PHE A 44 1.37 2.40 -12.12
CA PHE A 44 0.14 1.75 -11.69
C PHE A 44 0.22 0.22 -11.82
N ASN A 45 0.64 -0.29 -12.97
CA ASN A 45 0.77 -1.72 -13.24
C ASN A 45 1.78 -2.39 -12.31
N THR A 46 2.91 -1.73 -12.01
CA THR A 46 3.90 -2.23 -11.05
C THR A 46 3.25 -2.52 -9.69
N ARG A 47 2.38 -1.65 -9.23
CA ARG A 47 1.68 -1.85 -7.95
C ARG A 47 0.70 -3.01 -8.03
N ILE A 48 -0.17 -3.07 -9.03
CA ILE A 48 -1.17 -4.13 -9.15
C ILE A 48 -0.53 -5.47 -9.48
N LEU A 49 0.22 -5.53 -10.58
CA LEU A 49 0.84 -6.78 -11.01
C LEU A 49 1.87 -7.28 -10.01
N GLY A 50 2.62 -6.37 -9.38
CA GLY A 50 3.55 -6.73 -8.32
C GLY A 50 2.87 -7.41 -7.13
N ASN A 51 1.75 -6.87 -6.66
CA ASN A 51 0.96 -7.50 -5.60
C ASN A 51 0.45 -8.88 -6.02
N LEU A 52 -0.09 -9.01 -7.24
CA LEU A 52 -0.61 -10.28 -7.75
C LEU A 52 0.51 -11.31 -7.97
N ARG A 53 1.70 -10.89 -8.42
CA ARG A 53 2.87 -11.78 -8.55
C ARG A 53 3.28 -12.37 -7.20
N VAL A 54 3.32 -11.54 -6.16
CA VAL A 54 3.61 -12.02 -4.81
C VAL A 54 2.56 -13.03 -4.37
N VAL A 55 1.26 -12.71 -4.48
CA VAL A 55 0.17 -13.62 -4.12
C VAL A 55 0.32 -14.96 -4.86
N ARG A 56 0.55 -14.94 -6.17
CA ARG A 56 0.72 -16.15 -7.00
C ARG A 56 1.96 -16.97 -6.60
N ALA A 57 3.03 -16.32 -6.18
CA ALA A 57 4.26 -17.00 -5.78
C ALA A 57 4.13 -17.71 -4.41
N VAL A 58 3.20 -17.24 -3.56
CA VAL A 58 3.15 -17.68 -2.16
C VAL A 58 1.89 -18.41 -1.74
N PHE A 59 0.79 -18.36 -2.51
CA PHE A 59 -0.52 -18.85 -2.04
C PHE A 59 -0.50 -20.32 -1.56
N ASN A 60 0.31 -21.19 -2.17
CA ASN A 60 0.48 -22.60 -1.76
C ASN A 60 1.41 -22.78 -0.56
N LYS A 61 2.07 -21.70 -0.11
CA LYS A 61 3.08 -21.71 0.97
C LYS A 61 2.57 -21.03 2.23
N MET A 62 1.41 -20.36 2.12
CA MET A 62 0.79 -19.67 3.24
C MET A 62 0.24 -20.67 4.25
N ASN A 63 0.57 -20.45 5.53
CA ASN A 63 -0.04 -21.20 6.62
C ASN A 63 -1.53 -20.88 6.75
N THR A 64 -2.30 -21.81 7.34
CA THR A 64 -3.77 -21.67 7.48
C THR A 64 -4.23 -20.48 8.31
N THR A 65 -3.37 -19.93 9.15
CA THR A 65 -3.61 -18.68 9.91
C THR A 65 -2.91 -17.47 9.30
N GLY A 66 -2.29 -17.66 8.16
CA GLY A 66 -1.46 -16.67 7.49
C GLY A 66 -2.23 -15.47 6.97
N SER A 67 -1.50 -14.40 6.69
CA SER A 67 -2.10 -13.19 6.11
C SER A 67 -1.18 -12.48 5.13
N ILE A 68 -1.81 -11.80 4.16
CA ILE A 68 -1.13 -10.87 3.26
C ILE A 68 -1.76 -9.49 3.48
N THR A 69 -0.92 -8.49 3.77
CA THR A 69 -1.36 -7.10 3.95
C THR A 69 -0.78 -6.24 2.83
N PHE A 70 -1.66 -5.53 2.13
CA PHE A 70 -1.29 -4.59 1.07
C PHE A 70 -1.14 -3.17 1.61
N THR A 71 -0.46 -2.32 0.85
CA THR A 71 -0.39 -0.89 1.12
C THR A 71 -1.28 -0.13 0.16
N GLY A 72 -2.39 0.36 0.65
CA GLY A 72 -3.25 1.35 0.04
C GLY A 72 -2.74 2.78 0.26
N GLY A 73 -3.63 3.69 0.61
CA GLY A 73 -3.29 5.05 0.98
C GLY A 73 -4.46 6.02 0.90
N VAL A 74 -4.35 7.11 1.61
CA VAL A 74 -5.40 8.13 1.72
C VAL A 74 -5.88 8.70 0.38
N SER A 75 -5.09 8.56 -0.69
CA SER A 75 -5.47 8.98 -2.05
C SER A 75 -6.69 8.23 -2.60
N THR A 76 -7.06 7.08 -2.00
CA THR A 76 -8.31 6.37 -2.31
C THR A 76 -9.53 7.21 -1.93
N ASP A 77 -9.55 7.69 -0.70
CA ASP A 77 -10.71 8.40 -0.13
C ASP A 77 -10.62 9.92 -0.32
N ARG A 78 -9.40 10.43 -0.48
CA ARG A 78 -9.14 11.85 -0.65
C ARG A 78 -8.20 12.11 -1.84
N PRO A 79 -8.72 11.99 -3.05
CA PRO A 79 -7.94 12.24 -4.27
C PRO A 79 -7.57 13.71 -4.39
N ILE A 80 -6.39 13.97 -4.95
CA ILE A 80 -5.90 15.32 -5.25
C ILE A 80 -5.56 15.43 -6.73
N ALA A 81 -5.69 16.64 -7.28
CA ALA A 81 -5.31 16.91 -8.67
C ALA A 81 -3.82 16.55 -8.89
N GLY A 82 -3.53 15.97 -10.04
CA GLY A 82 -2.18 15.55 -10.39
C GLY A 82 -1.69 14.26 -9.70
N ALA A 83 -2.53 13.57 -8.93
CA ALA A 83 -2.16 12.31 -8.25
C ALA A 83 -3.08 11.13 -8.64
N TRP A 84 -3.64 11.14 -9.85
CA TRP A 84 -4.57 10.12 -10.30
C TRP A 84 -3.98 8.70 -10.31
N VAL A 85 -2.69 8.56 -10.66
CA VAL A 85 -1.99 7.26 -10.59
C VAL A 85 -1.93 6.74 -9.15
N SER A 86 -1.65 7.64 -8.20
CA SER A 86 -1.67 7.29 -6.77
C SER A 86 -3.05 6.83 -6.33
N GLY A 87 -4.10 7.61 -6.64
CA GLY A 87 -5.47 7.29 -6.28
C GLY A 87 -5.92 5.93 -6.81
N LEU A 88 -5.71 5.66 -8.10
CA LEU A 88 -6.02 4.36 -8.69
C LEU A 88 -5.18 3.23 -8.08
N GLY A 89 -3.88 3.47 -7.87
CA GLY A 89 -2.98 2.47 -7.31
C GLY A 89 -3.33 2.08 -5.88
N THR A 90 -3.66 3.06 -5.02
CA THR A 90 -4.06 2.80 -3.63
C THR A 90 -5.43 2.13 -3.57
N ALA A 91 -6.41 2.59 -4.34
CA ALA A 91 -7.74 1.99 -4.43
C ALA A 91 -7.67 0.53 -4.91
N SER A 92 -6.82 0.23 -5.89
CA SER A 92 -6.66 -1.15 -6.36
C SER A 92 -6.08 -2.08 -5.29
N ALA A 93 -5.09 -1.63 -4.51
CA ALA A 93 -4.51 -2.43 -3.43
C ALA A 93 -5.55 -2.72 -2.32
N GLU A 94 -6.36 -1.73 -1.96
CA GLU A 94 -7.43 -1.88 -0.99
C GLU A 94 -8.54 -2.81 -1.50
N GLN A 95 -8.90 -2.72 -2.79
CA GLN A 95 -9.87 -3.60 -3.39
C GLN A 95 -9.35 -5.04 -3.54
N LEU A 96 -8.05 -5.24 -3.83
CA LEU A 96 -7.45 -6.57 -3.84
C LEU A 96 -7.62 -7.29 -2.51
N ALA A 97 -7.50 -6.59 -1.38
CA ALA A 97 -7.73 -7.17 -0.06
C ALA A 97 -9.14 -7.77 0.07
N ARG A 98 -10.15 -7.12 -0.50
CA ARG A 98 -11.54 -7.60 -0.45
C ARG A 98 -11.84 -8.74 -1.42
N VAL A 99 -11.31 -8.64 -2.64
CA VAL A 99 -11.58 -9.63 -3.71
C VAL A 99 -10.89 -10.95 -3.40
N LEU A 100 -9.61 -10.91 -2.97
CA LEU A 100 -8.82 -12.12 -2.77
C LEU A 100 -9.29 -12.97 -1.58
N VAL A 101 -9.97 -12.38 -0.60
CA VAL A 101 -10.66 -13.15 0.46
C VAL A 101 -11.68 -14.13 -0.13
N MET A 102 -12.36 -13.74 -1.20
CA MET A 102 -13.36 -14.58 -1.84
C MET A 102 -12.75 -15.66 -2.74
N GLU A 103 -11.59 -15.38 -3.34
CA GLU A 103 -10.88 -16.33 -4.20
C GLU A 103 -10.02 -17.33 -3.42
N LEU A 104 -9.39 -16.89 -2.32
CA LEU A 104 -8.45 -17.67 -1.52
C LEU A 104 -8.84 -17.64 -0.03
N PRO A 105 -10.00 -18.22 0.34
CA PRO A 105 -10.60 -18.06 1.68
C PRO A 105 -9.77 -18.65 2.84
N HIS A 106 -8.70 -19.39 2.53
CA HIS A 106 -7.78 -19.93 3.53
C HIS A 106 -6.66 -18.95 3.92
N ILE A 107 -6.57 -17.79 3.23
CA ILE A 107 -5.61 -16.73 3.52
C ILE A 107 -6.38 -15.47 3.90
N ARG A 108 -5.95 -14.77 4.95
CA ARG A 108 -6.50 -13.47 5.30
C ARG A 108 -5.80 -12.39 4.48
N PHE A 109 -6.61 -11.54 3.84
CA PHE A 109 -6.12 -10.41 3.07
C PHE A 109 -6.65 -9.12 3.69
N ASN A 110 -5.76 -8.17 3.93
CA ASN A 110 -6.11 -6.85 4.46
C ASN A 110 -5.28 -5.78 3.76
N ALA A 111 -5.60 -4.52 4.02
CA ALA A 111 -4.79 -3.39 3.61
C ALA A 111 -4.59 -2.41 4.75
N VAL A 112 -3.49 -1.69 4.73
CA VAL A 112 -3.31 -0.46 5.49
C VAL A 112 -3.40 0.72 4.53
N SER A 113 -4.06 1.80 4.96
CA SER A 113 -4.25 3.03 4.18
C SER A 113 -3.59 4.21 4.92
N PRO A 114 -2.28 4.40 4.74
CA PRO A 114 -1.57 5.51 5.36
C PRO A 114 -1.95 6.86 4.74
N GLY A 115 -1.97 7.91 5.57
CA GLY A 115 -1.86 9.29 5.14
C GLY A 115 -0.40 9.69 4.87
N TYR A 116 -0.10 10.98 5.00
CA TYR A 116 1.29 11.41 4.98
C TYR A 116 2.05 10.73 6.12
N THR A 117 3.08 9.97 5.75
CA THR A 117 3.96 9.26 6.68
C THR A 117 5.39 9.71 6.42
N ASP A 118 6.13 10.07 7.46
CA ASP A 118 7.50 10.56 7.29
C ASP A 118 8.45 9.44 6.87
N THR A 119 8.67 9.34 5.58
CA THR A 119 9.51 8.31 4.94
C THR A 119 10.47 8.95 3.93
N PRO A 120 11.55 8.25 3.55
CA PRO A 120 12.45 8.69 2.48
C PRO A 120 11.77 8.85 1.10
N MET A 121 10.60 8.26 0.88
CA MET A 121 9.85 8.44 -0.38
C MET A 121 9.60 9.91 -0.70
N TRP A 122 9.38 10.74 0.32
CA TRP A 122 9.12 12.16 0.15
C TRP A 122 10.35 12.99 -0.20
N ASP A 123 11.56 12.48 0.06
CA ASP A 123 12.80 13.18 -0.27
C ASP A 123 12.91 13.39 -1.79
N GLY A 124 12.55 12.38 -2.59
CA GLY A 124 12.53 12.48 -4.05
C GLY A 124 11.40 13.33 -4.64
N ILE A 125 10.30 13.54 -3.89
CA ILE A 125 9.11 14.27 -4.36
C ILE A 125 9.12 15.73 -3.90
N MET A 126 9.55 15.97 -2.68
CA MET A 126 9.47 17.29 -2.02
C MET A 126 10.84 17.99 -1.91
N GLY A 127 11.93 17.25 -2.04
CA GLY A 127 13.30 17.79 -1.90
C GLY A 127 13.48 18.55 -0.59
N ASP A 128 14.17 19.69 -0.63
CA ASP A 128 14.47 20.54 0.53
C ASP A 128 13.22 21.10 1.23
N ASN A 129 12.07 21.08 0.58
CA ASN A 129 10.81 21.57 1.13
C ASN A 129 10.07 20.51 1.97
N LYS A 130 10.57 19.28 2.08
CA LYS A 130 9.89 18.19 2.79
C LYS A 130 9.45 18.59 4.19
N ALA A 131 10.35 19.11 4.99
CA ALA A 131 10.07 19.46 6.39
C ALA A 131 8.94 20.51 6.52
N SER A 132 8.98 21.56 5.70
CA SER A 132 7.98 22.64 5.72
C SER A 132 6.61 22.15 5.20
N ILE A 133 6.60 21.31 4.16
CA ILE A 133 5.37 20.75 3.62
C ILE A 133 4.71 19.82 4.65
N LEU A 134 5.48 18.90 5.24
CA LEU A 134 4.94 17.97 6.24
C LEU A 134 4.44 18.71 7.50
N ALA A 135 5.13 19.76 7.95
CA ALA A 135 4.65 20.60 9.04
C ALA A 135 3.31 21.27 8.70
N SER A 136 3.20 21.86 7.51
CA SER A 136 1.94 22.49 7.05
C SER A 136 0.79 21.47 6.92
N VAL A 137 1.09 20.24 6.52
CA VAL A 137 0.08 19.16 6.50
C VAL A 137 -0.32 18.80 7.93
N ALA A 138 0.64 18.60 8.83
CA ALA A 138 0.38 18.25 10.23
C ALA A 138 -0.57 19.24 10.92
N GLU A 139 -0.39 20.54 10.68
CA GLU A 139 -1.26 21.58 11.23
C GLU A 139 -2.74 21.44 10.81
N LYS A 140 -3.00 20.88 9.64
CA LYS A 140 -4.35 20.69 9.12
C LYS A 140 -4.99 19.39 9.59
N LEU A 141 -4.17 18.36 9.88
CA LEU A 141 -4.68 17.07 10.33
C LEU A 141 -5.39 17.18 11.69
N PRO A 142 -6.49 16.43 11.91
CA PRO A 142 -7.14 16.34 13.21
C PRO A 142 -6.19 15.98 14.36
N VAL A 143 -5.26 15.04 14.13
CA VAL A 143 -4.28 14.62 15.16
C VAL A 143 -3.08 15.55 15.30
N LYS A 144 -2.96 16.60 14.46
CA LYS A 144 -1.90 17.62 14.50
C LYS A 144 -0.47 17.06 14.37
N LYS A 145 -0.30 15.93 13.71
CA LYS A 145 1.01 15.33 13.46
C LYS A 145 0.99 14.49 12.16
N ILE A 146 2.17 14.28 11.58
CA ILE A 146 2.41 13.30 10.53
C ILE A 146 2.61 11.92 11.16
N ALA A 147 2.10 10.88 10.52
CA ALA A 147 2.32 9.51 10.96
C ALA A 147 3.80 9.11 10.83
N THR A 148 4.25 8.20 11.69
CA THR A 148 5.56 7.58 11.57
C THR A 148 5.48 6.20 10.93
N PRO A 149 6.57 5.67 10.33
CA PRO A 149 6.61 4.30 9.82
C PRO A 149 6.21 3.25 10.88
N GLU A 150 6.59 3.47 12.14
CA GLU A 150 6.28 2.57 13.26
C GLU A 150 4.78 2.53 13.56
N GLU A 151 4.08 3.66 13.42
CA GLU A 151 2.63 3.70 13.61
C GLU A 151 1.91 2.91 12.50
N VAL A 152 2.38 2.99 11.26
CA VAL A 152 1.87 2.15 10.18
C VAL A 152 2.21 0.68 10.43
N ALA A 153 3.44 0.38 10.82
CA ALA A 153 3.88 -0.98 11.14
C ALA A 153 3.07 -1.61 12.28
N SER A 154 2.68 -0.84 13.30
CA SER A 154 1.85 -1.34 14.39
C SER A 154 0.48 -1.85 13.92
N ALA A 155 -0.14 -1.17 12.95
CA ALA A 155 -1.39 -1.62 12.32
C ALA A 155 -1.19 -2.90 11.50
N VAL A 156 -0.07 -3.02 10.79
CA VAL A 156 0.28 -4.24 10.06
C VAL A 156 0.44 -5.42 11.03
N VAL A 157 1.16 -5.23 12.13
CA VAL A 157 1.34 -6.28 13.17
C VAL A 157 -0.01 -6.66 13.78
N PHE A 158 -0.91 -5.70 14.04
CA PHE A 158 -2.28 -5.99 14.47
C PHE A 158 -3.01 -6.89 13.46
N LEU A 159 -2.95 -6.58 12.16
CA LEU A 159 -3.56 -7.39 11.11
C LEU A 159 -2.95 -8.79 10.99
N MET A 160 -1.67 -8.93 11.23
CA MET A 160 -0.99 -10.23 11.29
C MET A 160 -1.50 -11.07 12.47
N SER A 161 -1.60 -10.48 13.66
CA SER A 161 -1.91 -11.17 14.91
C SER A 161 -3.40 -11.44 15.13
N ASN A 162 -4.31 -10.67 14.50
CA ASN A 162 -5.75 -10.83 14.69
C ASN A 162 -6.37 -11.76 13.64
N ALA A 163 -6.58 -13.01 13.99
CA ALA A 163 -7.08 -14.05 13.10
C ALA A 163 -8.53 -13.84 12.61
N SER A 164 -9.29 -12.94 13.22
CA SER A 164 -10.68 -12.65 12.83
C SER A 164 -10.82 -11.49 11.84
N VAL A 165 -9.70 -10.80 11.51
CA VAL A 165 -9.72 -9.65 10.60
C VAL A 165 -9.27 -10.07 9.21
N THR A 166 -10.16 -9.92 8.22
CA THR A 166 -9.88 -10.14 6.79
C THR A 166 -10.78 -9.26 5.93
N GLY A 167 -10.30 -8.84 4.77
CA GLY A 167 -11.01 -7.92 3.86
C GLY A 167 -11.05 -6.47 4.35
N GLU A 168 -10.33 -6.13 5.41
CA GLU A 168 -10.38 -4.84 6.08
C GLU A 168 -9.31 -3.88 5.55
N VAL A 169 -9.61 -2.58 5.63
CA VAL A 169 -8.68 -1.49 5.35
C VAL A 169 -8.54 -0.64 6.59
N ILE A 170 -7.37 -0.68 7.22
CA ILE A 170 -7.08 0.15 8.40
C ILE A 170 -6.42 1.46 7.95
N HIS A 171 -7.03 2.59 8.34
CA HIS A 171 -6.52 3.91 8.02
C HIS A 171 -5.59 4.42 9.12
N ILE A 172 -4.38 4.79 8.72
CA ILE A 172 -3.38 5.42 9.59
C ILE A 172 -3.06 6.80 8.99
N ASP A 173 -4.06 7.65 8.93
CA ASP A 173 -4.06 8.90 8.18
C ASP A 173 -4.21 10.16 9.04
N GLY A 174 -4.26 10.00 10.36
CA GLY A 174 -4.45 11.14 11.28
C GLY A 174 -5.78 11.86 11.10
N GLY A 175 -6.77 11.22 10.47
CA GLY A 175 -8.06 11.80 10.12
C GLY A 175 -8.03 12.58 8.79
N GLN A 176 -7.00 12.44 7.98
CA GLN A 176 -6.83 13.18 6.72
C GLN A 176 -8.00 12.98 5.76
N ARG A 177 -8.56 11.77 5.67
CA ARG A 177 -9.68 11.48 4.76
C ARG A 177 -10.98 12.19 5.14
N LEU A 178 -11.07 12.74 6.35
CA LEU A 178 -12.28 13.38 6.89
C LEU A 178 -12.30 14.91 6.73
N ILE A 179 -11.20 15.50 6.24
CA ILE A 179 -11.06 16.97 6.13
C ILE A 179 -10.80 17.43 4.71
#